data_9bc352b33a6fbdd3bb428ec3e3616268
#
_entry.id   9bc352b33a6fbdd3bb428ec3e3616268
#
_cell.length_a   1.000
_cell.length_b   1.000
_cell.length_c   1.000
_cell.angle_alpha   90.00
_cell.angle_beta   90.00
_cell.angle_gamma   90.00
#
_symmetry.space_group_name_H-M   'P 1'
#
loop_
_entity.id
_entity.type
_entity.pdbx_description
1 polymer ?
#
loop_
_entity_poly.entity_id
_entity_poly.type
_entity_poly.pdbx_seq_one_letter_code
_entity_poly.pdbx_strand_id
1 'polypeptide(L)'
;IKELVTEVAARSDLVTARFDGQNSRKPSFGIAKVGEQPRVFFAGLPMGHEFTSLILALLQVSGYAPKVSDEVLASIKDLNISSDFEVFVSLSCHNCPDVVQALNLIAINNPGSTATMIDGAFFQDEVEERKIMAVPMLFQNGQHIGQGRMTLEEIIAKLDTGAAAKDAEKLNAKEAFDVLVIGGGPAGATAAM
;
A
#
# COMPACT_ATOMS: atom_id res chain seq x y z
N ILE A 1 3.50 7.63 20.54
CA ILE A 1 4.40 7.62 19.36
C ILE A 1 5.84 7.91 19.76
N LYS A 2 6.12 9.00 20.48
CA LYS A 2 7.49 9.37 20.87
C LYS A 2 8.19 8.21 21.60
N GLU A 3 7.53 7.58 22.55
CA GLU A 3 8.04 6.42 23.29
C GLU A 3 8.31 5.23 22.35
N LEU A 4 7.33 4.83 21.53
CA LEU A 4 7.48 3.75 20.55
C LEU A 4 8.68 3.99 19.62
N VAL A 5 8.77 5.18 19.02
CA VAL A 5 9.85 5.51 18.06
C VAL A 5 11.21 5.52 18.77
N THR A 6 11.28 5.98 20.01
CA THR A 6 12.50 5.95 20.83
C THR A 6 12.91 4.51 21.16
N GLU A 7 11.96 3.65 21.55
CA GLU A 7 12.24 2.24 21.85
C GLU A 7 12.69 1.47 20.62
N VAL A 8 12.06 1.71 19.46
CA VAL A 8 12.48 1.08 18.20
C VAL A 8 13.88 1.52 17.81
N ALA A 9 14.18 2.82 17.91
CA ALA A 9 15.52 3.35 17.63
C ALA A 9 16.59 2.78 18.60
N ALA A 10 16.24 2.55 19.85
CA ALA A 10 17.16 1.97 20.84
C ALA A 10 17.51 0.49 20.57
N ARG A 11 16.79 -0.20 19.68
CA ARG A 11 17.02 -1.60 19.32
C ARG A 11 18.01 -1.80 18.18
N SER A 12 18.42 -0.75 17.48
CA SER A 12 19.34 -0.86 16.35
C SER A 12 20.11 0.44 16.13
N ASP A 13 21.41 0.35 16.01
CA ASP A 13 22.28 1.48 15.65
C ASP A 13 22.03 2.03 14.23
N LEU A 14 21.25 1.29 13.43
CA LEU A 14 20.85 1.69 12.07
C LEU A 14 19.61 2.58 12.06
N VAL A 15 18.90 2.72 13.18
CA VAL A 15 17.66 3.50 13.28
C VAL A 15 17.89 4.74 14.14
N THR A 16 17.60 5.91 13.60
CA THR A 16 17.71 7.19 14.30
C THR A 16 16.34 7.84 14.42
N ALA A 17 15.94 8.23 15.62
CA ALA A 17 14.71 8.95 15.88
C ALA A 17 14.94 10.47 15.83
N ARG A 18 14.09 11.20 15.09
CA ARG A 18 14.05 12.66 15.04
C ARG A 18 12.66 13.14 15.43
N PHE A 19 12.56 14.27 16.13
CA PHE A 19 11.29 14.80 16.64
C PHE A 19 11.00 16.25 16.19
N ASP A 20 11.62 16.64 15.08
CA ASP A 20 11.53 17.95 14.45
C ASP A 20 10.61 17.99 13.22
N GLY A 21 9.91 16.88 12.93
CA GLY A 21 9.00 16.76 11.79
C GLY A 21 7.81 17.72 11.87
N GLN A 22 7.41 18.23 10.69
CA GLN A 22 6.25 19.12 10.52
C GLN A 22 5.18 18.40 9.70
N ASN A 23 4.37 17.56 10.32
CA ASN A 23 3.22 16.93 9.69
C ASN A 23 1.93 17.62 10.18
N SER A 24 0.93 17.73 9.28
CA SER A 24 -0.39 18.26 9.59
C SER A 24 -1.14 17.37 10.57
N ARG A 25 -1.06 16.05 10.40
CA ARG A 25 -1.65 15.08 11.33
C ARG A 25 -0.75 14.87 12.54
N LYS A 26 -1.31 15.04 13.73
CA LYS A 26 -0.62 14.81 15.01
C LYS A 26 -1.52 13.96 15.92
N PRO A 27 -1.00 12.83 16.43
CA PRO A 27 0.37 12.34 16.37
C PRO A 27 0.67 11.56 15.07
N SER A 28 1.84 11.80 14.46
CA SER A 28 2.31 11.05 13.29
C SER A 28 3.83 11.04 13.17
N PHE A 29 4.37 10.13 12.36
CA PHE A 29 5.78 10.12 11.99
C PHE A 29 5.97 9.52 10.59
N GLY A 30 7.09 9.82 9.97
CA GLY A 30 7.50 9.27 8.68
C GLY A 30 8.77 8.45 8.80
N ILE A 31 8.98 7.55 7.85
CA ILE A 31 10.18 6.72 7.72
C ILE A 31 10.91 7.10 6.43
N ALA A 32 12.21 7.36 6.56
CA ALA A 32 13.09 7.70 5.44
C ALA A 32 14.48 7.15 5.64
N LYS A 33 15.24 7.00 4.57
CA LYS A 33 16.71 6.89 4.66
C LYS A 33 17.29 8.23 5.12
N VAL A 34 18.45 8.17 5.77
CA VAL A 34 19.17 9.38 6.17
C VAL A 34 19.45 10.27 4.95
N GLY A 35 19.03 11.52 5.01
CA GLY A 35 19.17 12.49 3.93
C GLY A 35 18.05 12.49 2.88
N GLU A 36 17.08 11.57 2.96
CA GLU A 36 15.91 11.52 2.09
C GLU A 36 14.64 12.05 2.78
N GLN A 37 13.66 12.45 1.98
CA GLN A 37 12.32 12.78 2.49
C GLN A 37 11.53 11.50 2.73
N PRO A 38 10.73 11.42 3.81
CA PRO A 38 9.89 10.28 4.08
C PRO A 38 8.79 10.15 3.02
N ARG A 39 8.53 8.91 2.62
CA ARG A 39 7.43 8.55 1.72
C ARG A 39 6.43 7.61 2.37
N VAL A 40 6.78 7.03 3.51
CA VAL A 40 5.90 6.18 4.32
C VAL A 40 5.62 6.87 5.63
N PHE A 41 4.35 7.02 5.95
CA PHE A 41 3.89 7.71 7.14
C PHE A 41 2.92 6.86 7.95
N PHE A 42 2.97 7.05 9.25
CA PHE A 42 2.02 6.48 10.21
C PHE A 42 1.39 7.62 11.00
N ALA A 43 0.10 7.84 10.82
CA ALA A 43 -0.72 8.76 11.59
C ALA A 43 -1.52 7.96 12.63
N GLY A 44 -1.16 8.13 13.88
CA GLY A 44 -1.58 7.28 14.99
C GLY A 44 -0.46 6.35 15.45
N LEU A 45 -0.80 5.34 16.23
CA LEU A 45 0.14 4.40 16.84
C LEU A 45 0.08 3.04 16.15
N PRO A 46 1.05 2.65 15.30
CA PRO A 46 1.03 1.37 14.59
C PRO A 46 1.34 0.21 15.53
N MET A 47 0.34 -0.16 16.32
CA MET A 47 0.37 -1.28 17.27
C MET A 47 -0.65 -2.35 16.84
N GLY A 48 -0.84 -3.37 17.66
CA GLY A 48 -1.73 -4.47 17.32
C GLY A 48 -1.32 -5.14 16.02
N HIS A 49 -2.25 -5.28 15.08
CA HIS A 49 -1.98 -5.90 13.78
C HIS A 49 -1.05 -5.05 12.89
N GLU A 50 -0.97 -3.73 13.10
CA GLU A 50 -0.13 -2.83 12.29
C GLU A 50 1.33 -2.76 12.74
N PHE A 51 1.71 -3.39 13.85
CA PHE A 51 3.10 -3.39 14.29
C PHE A 51 4.02 -4.08 13.27
N THR A 52 3.56 -5.15 12.64
CA THR A 52 4.29 -5.79 11.54
C THR A 52 4.48 -4.86 10.35
N SER A 53 3.48 -4.04 10.02
CA SER A 53 3.56 -3.06 8.93
C SER A 53 4.65 -2.01 9.20
N LEU A 54 4.79 -1.56 10.46
CA LEU A 54 5.88 -0.68 10.88
C LEU A 54 7.26 -1.33 10.68
N ILE A 55 7.44 -2.56 11.17
CA ILE A 55 8.74 -3.26 11.07
C ILE A 55 9.12 -3.52 9.62
N LEU A 56 8.17 -3.97 8.79
CA LEU A 56 8.42 -4.18 7.36
C LEU A 56 8.76 -2.87 6.64
N ALA A 57 8.09 -1.76 6.96
CA ALA A 57 8.41 -0.46 6.39
C ALA A 57 9.85 -0.03 6.72
N LEU A 58 10.29 -0.18 7.97
CA LEU A 58 11.68 0.10 8.38
C LEU A 58 12.68 -0.75 7.59
N LEU A 59 12.45 -2.05 7.48
CA LEU A 59 13.31 -2.96 6.74
C LEU A 59 13.37 -2.59 5.24
N GLN A 60 12.22 -2.36 4.61
CA GLN A 60 12.15 -2.08 3.18
C GLN A 60 12.73 -0.70 2.83
N VAL A 61 12.47 0.32 3.65
CA VAL A 61 13.09 1.65 3.49
C VAL A 61 14.61 1.55 3.64
N SER A 62 15.13 0.69 4.52
CA SER A 62 16.57 0.48 4.66
C SER A 62 17.20 -0.27 3.46
N GLY A 63 16.39 -0.84 2.56
CA GLY A 63 16.83 -1.55 1.37
C GLY A 63 16.73 -3.08 1.49
N TYR A 64 16.10 -3.60 2.53
CA TYR A 64 15.81 -5.04 2.61
C TYR A 64 14.81 -5.42 1.52
N ALA A 65 15.11 -6.49 0.79
CA ALA A 65 14.28 -6.96 -0.32
C ALA A 65 12.90 -7.42 0.18
N PRO A 66 11.80 -6.92 -0.40
CA PRO A 66 10.47 -7.39 -0.08
C PRO A 66 10.25 -8.82 -0.62
N LYS A 67 9.32 -9.56 0.00
CA LYS A 67 8.95 -10.91 -0.43
C LYS A 67 7.88 -10.88 -1.53
N VAL A 68 8.21 -10.27 -2.65
CA VAL A 68 7.37 -10.24 -3.86
C VAL A 68 8.23 -10.59 -5.07
N SER A 69 7.62 -10.98 -6.19
CA SER A 69 8.38 -11.30 -7.40
C SER A 69 8.99 -10.05 -8.04
N ASP A 70 10.07 -10.23 -8.81
CA ASP A 70 10.70 -9.14 -9.55
C ASP A 70 9.74 -8.50 -10.57
N GLU A 71 8.80 -9.29 -11.10
CA GLU A 71 7.76 -8.81 -12.02
C GLU A 71 6.81 -7.82 -11.35
N VAL A 72 6.40 -8.09 -10.10
CA VAL A 72 5.56 -7.19 -9.30
C VAL A 72 6.33 -5.91 -8.97
N LEU A 73 7.61 -6.03 -8.61
CA LEU A 73 8.45 -4.85 -8.36
C LEU A 73 8.64 -4.00 -9.61
N ALA A 74 8.82 -4.63 -10.78
CA ALA A 74 8.89 -3.93 -12.05
C ALA A 74 7.57 -3.20 -12.34
N SER A 75 6.42 -3.86 -12.16
CA SER A 75 5.11 -3.25 -12.34
C SER A 75 4.91 -2.00 -11.46
N ILE A 76 5.37 -2.03 -10.19
CA ILE A 76 5.29 -0.86 -9.31
C ILE A 76 6.17 0.28 -9.83
N LYS A 77 7.39 -0.02 -10.29
CA LYS A 77 8.31 0.99 -10.82
C LYS A 77 7.82 1.62 -12.12
N ASP A 78 7.12 0.83 -12.93
CA ASP A 78 6.56 1.25 -14.21
C ASP A 78 5.24 2.03 -14.06
N LEU A 79 4.65 2.07 -12.86
CA LEU A 79 3.49 2.93 -12.60
C LEU A 79 3.88 4.38 -12.82
N ASN A 80 3.31 5.00 -13.84
CA ASN A 80 3.51 6.43 -14.12
C ASN A 80 2.50 7.25 -13.31
N ILE A 81 2.65 7.22 -11.99
CA ILE A 81 1.77 7.92 -11.05
C ILE A 81 2.56 8.85 -10.13
N SER A 82 1.91 9.93 -9.72
CA SER A 82 2.33 10.76 -8.59
C SER A 82 1.13 10.82 -7.64
N SER A 83 1.18 10.05 -6.56
CA SER A 83 0.00 9.78 -5.75
C SER A 83 0.29 9.88 -4.27
N ASP A 84 -0.61 10.54 -3.55
CA ASP A 84 -0.68 10.49 -2.10
C ASP A 84 -1.75 9.46 -1.70
N PHE A 85 -1.29 8.34 -1.17
CA PHE A 85 -2.14 7.27 -0.69
C PHE A 85 -2.42 7.43 0.79
N GLU A 86 -3.68 7.32 1.15
CA GLU A 86 -4.14 7.31 2.53
C GLU A 86 -4.99 6.07 2.77
N VAL A 87 -4.69 5.33 3.83
CA VAL A 87 -5.49 4.19 4.23
C VAL A 87 -5.93 4.32 5.67
N PHE A 88 -7.24 4.38 5.87
CA PHE A 88 -7.83 4.37 7.21
C PHE A 88 -7.93 2.93 7.72
N VAL A 89 -7.47 2.74 8.94
CA VAL A 89 -7.37 1.43 9.59
C VAL A 89 -7.95 1.45 11.00
N SER A 90 -8.16 0.26 11.55
CA SER A 90 -8.32 0.02 12.97
C SER A 90 -7.26 -0.98 13.42
N LEU A 91 -6.66 -0.78 14.58
CA LEU A 91 -5.59 -1.65 15.10
C LEU A 91 -6.06 -3.10 15.37
N SER A 92 -7.37 -3.32 15.46
CA SER A 92 -7.98 -4.65 15.58
C SER A 92 -8.41 -5.29 14.24
N CYS A 93 -8.19 -4.58 13.13
CA CYS A 93 -8.57 -5.05 11.80
C CYS A 93 -7.54 -6.04 11.25
N HIS A 94 -7.94 -7.28 10.98
CA HIS A 94 -7.05 -8.32 10.46
C HIS A 94 -6.66 -8.13 8.97
N ASN A 95 -7.49 -7.44 8.20
CA ASN A 95 -7.27 -7.22 6.76
C ASN A 95 -6.52 -5.90 6.45
N CYS A 96 -6.39 -5.01 7.45
CA CYS A 96 -5.76 -3.72 7.25
C CYS A 96 -4.26 -3.81 6.94
N PRO A 97 -3.47 -4.68 7.59
CA PRO A 97 -2.04 -4.80 7.31
C PRO A 97 -1.71 -5.15 5.87
N ASP A 98 -2.51 -5.98 5.20
CA ASP A 98 -2.27 -6.35 3.80
C ASP A 98 -2.27 -5.09 2.91
N VAL A 99 -3.24 -4.20 3.11
CA VAL A 99 -3.36 -2.96 2.33
C VAL A 99 -2.29 -1.94 2.71
N VAL A 100 -2.02 -1.75 4.01
CA VAL A 100 -0.96 -0.85 4.49
C VAL A 100 0.40 -1.25 3.93
N GLN A 101 0.75 -2.52 3.99
CA GLN A 101 2.04 -3.04 3.50
C GLN A 101 2.15 -2.92 1.99
N ALA A 102 1.07 -3.16 1.25
CA ALA A 102 1.04 -2.98 -0.20
C ALA A 102 1.29 -1.52 -0.59
N LEU A 103 0.63 -0.56 0.06
CA LEU A 103 0.83 0.87 -0.21
C LEU A 103 2.22 1.35 0.19
N ASN A 104 2.75 0.89 1.32
CA ASN A 104 4.11 1.19 1.74
C ASN A 104 5.12 0.70 0.69
N LEU A 105 4.92 -0.52 0.17
CA LEU A 105 5.79 -1.08 -0.86
C LEU A 105 5.72 -0.26 -2.16
N ILE A 106 4.52 0.18 -2.57
CA ILE A 106 4.34 1.05 -3.72
C ILE A 106 5.08 2.39 -3.48
N ALA A 107 4.86 3.05 -2.36
CA ALA A 107 5.50 4.33 -2.05
C ALA A 107 7.05 4.23 -1.97
N ILE A 108 7.59 3.12 -1.48
CA ILE A 108 9.03 2.88 -1.40
C ILE A 108 9.64 2.72 -2.80
N ASN A 109 8.97 2.02 -3.71
CA ASN A 109 9.49 1.66 -5.04
C ASN A 109 9.05 2.62 -6.17
N ASN A 110 8.06 3.48 -5.93
CA ASN A 110 7.61 4.52 -6.86
C ASN A 110 7.91 5.90 -6.28
N PRO A 111 8.92 6.64 -6.82
CA PRO A 111 9.38 7.91 -6.24
C PRO A 111 8.34 9.04 -6.22
N GLY A 112 7.31 8.96 -7.08
CA GLY A 112 6.22 9.94 -7.14
C GLY A 112 5.13 9.73 -6.10
N SER A 113 5.23 8.68 -5.27
CA SER A 113 4.13 8.29 -4.38
C SER A 113 4.52 8.38 -2.91
N THR A 114 3.51 8.69 -2.08
CA THR A 114 3.57 8.59 -0.61
C THR A 114 2.47 7.66 -0.12
N ALA A 115 2.64 7.08 1.06
CA ALA A 115 1.63 6.25 1.72
C ALA A 115 1.51 6.65 3.19
N THR A 116 0.29 6.86 3.64
CA THR A 116 -0.04 7.20 5.03
C THR A 116 -1.06 6.21 5.59
N MET A 117 -0.65 5.43 6.57
CA MET A 117 -1.58 4.69 7.44
C MET A 117 -2.22 5.67 8.42
N ILE A 118 -3.53 5.66 8.55
CA ILE A 118 -4.30 6.53 9.45
C ILE A 118 -5.13 5.68 10.40
N ASP A 119 -4.81 5.73 11.69
CA ASP A 119 -5.62 5.08 12.73
C ASP A 119 -6.90 5.89 12.96
N GLY A 120 -8.04 5.37 12.52
CA GLY A 120 -9.33 6.04 12.64
C GLY A 120 -9.73 6.39 14.08
N ALA A 121 -9.19 5.69 15.09
CA ALA A 121 -9.46 6.01 16.48
C ALA A 121 -8.83 7.34 16.93
N PHE A 122 -7.70 7.75 16.32
CA PHE A 122 -7.05 9.03 16.58
C PHE A 122 -7.59 10.18 15.73
N PHE A 123 -8.17 9.88 14.56
CA PHE A 123 -8.59 10.87 13.57
C PHE A 123 -10.08 10.73 13.27
N GLN A 124 -10.91 10.73 14.31
CA GLN A 124 -12.36 10.54 14.22
C GLN A 124 -13.05 11.63 13.39
N ASP A 125 -12.60 12.87 13.47
CA ASP A 125 -13.13 13.96 12.67
C ASP A 125 -12.97 13.69 11.16
N GLU A 126 -11.82 13.15 10.74
CA GLU A 126 -11.61 12.76 9.34
C GLU A 126 -12.46 11.54 8.95
N VAL A 127 -12.65 10.60 9.88
CA VAL A 127 -13.53 9.43 9.66
C VAL A 127 -14.97 9.86 9.43
N GLU A 128 -15.47 10.82 10.21
CA GLU A 128 -16.83 11.36 10.08
C GLU A 128 -16.99 12.18 8.80
N GLU A 129 -16.05 13.10 8.53
CA GLU A 129 -16.07 13.95 7.33
C GLU A 129 -16.07 13.12 6.05
N ARG A 130 -15.24 12.08 5.98
CA ARG A 130 -15.12 11.20 4.82
C ARG A 130 -16.12 10.05 4.81
N LYS A 131 -17.01 9.98 5.82
CA LYS A 131 -18.05 8.95 5.98
C LYS A 131 -17.49 7.53 5.90
N ILE A 132 -16.40 7.28 6.63
CA ILE A 132 -15.74 5.98 6.64
C ILE A 132 -16.53 5.02 7.53
N MET A 133 -17.20 4.04 6.91
CA MET A 133 -18.06 3.08 7.61
C MET A 133 -17.37 1.74 7.85
N ALA A 134 -16.30 1.45 7.15
CA ALA A 134 -15.56 0.18 7.26
C ALA A 134 -14.09 0.39 6.92
N VAL A 135 -13.22 -0.45 7.46
CA VAL A 135 -11.76 -0.42 7.24
C VAL A 135 -11.26 -1.80 6.76
N PRO A 136 -10.17 -1.85 5.99
CA PRO A 136 -9.41 -0.71 5.46
C PRO A 136 -10.20 0.07 4.40
N MET A 137 -10.04 1.40 4.39
CA MET A 137 -10.58 2.26 3.34
C MET A 137 -9.45 3.07 2.72
N LEU A 138 -9.29 2.92 1.40
CA LEU A 138 -8.17 3.45 0.63
C LEU A 138 -8.58 4.67 -0.18
N PHE A 139 -7.76 5.72 -0.07
CA PHE A 139 -7.85 6.95 -0.85
C PHE A 139 -6.58 7.17 -1.66
N GLN A 140 -6.73 7.75 -2.84
CA GLN A 140 -5.65 8.26 -3.69
C GLN A 140 -5.93 9.72 -4.01
N ASN A 141 -5.01 10.61 -3.64
CA ASN A 141 -5.16 12.06 -3.82
C ASN A 141 -6.51 12.59 -3.27
N GLY A 142 -6.92 12.08 -2.11
CA GLY A 142 -8.18 12.44 -1.46
C GLY A 142 -9.44 11.77 -2.03
N GLN A 143 -9.36 11.01 -3.12
CA GLN A 143 -10.48 10.29 -3.71
C GLN A 143 -10.52 8.83 -3.24
N HIS A 144 -11.69 8.35 -2.84
CA HIS A 144 -11.89 6.95 -2.47
C HIS A 144 -11.72 6.04 -3.68
N ILE A 145 -10.83 5.05 -3.58
CA ILE A 145 -10.54 4.09 -4.66
C ILE A 145 -10.78 2.63 -4.28
N GLY A 146 -10.97 2.34 -3.00
CA GLY A 146 -11.23 0.96 -2.58
C GLY A 146 -11.48 0.82 -1.08
N GLN A 147 -12.14 -0.29 -0.72
CA GLN A 147 -12.36 -0.64 0.69
C GLN A 147 -12.29 -2.15 0.87
N GLY A 148 -12.08 -2.58 2.11
CA GLY A 148 -11.94 -3.98 2.47
C GLY A 148 -10.59 -4.58 2.07
N ARG A 149 -10.48 -5.89 2.18
CA ARG A 149 -9.24 -6.59 1.84
C ARG A 149 -8.93 -6.43 0.36
N MET A 150 -7.70 -6.03 0.06
CA MET A 150 -7.17 -5.94 -1.30
C MET A 150 -5.73 -6.48 -1.31
N THR A 151 -5.38 -7.25 -2.32
CA THR A 151 -4.01 -7.68 -2.54
C THR A 151 -3.20 -6.57 -3.21
N LEU A 152 -1.87 -6.71 -3.19
CA LEU A 152 -0.97 -5.78 -3.88
C LEU A 152 -1.28 -5.70 -5.39
N GLU A 153 -1.53 -6.84 -6.02
CA GLU A 153 -1.84 -6.94 -7.45
C GLU A 153 -3.17 -6.24 -7.79
N GLU A 154 -4.18 -6.40 -6.93
CA GLU A 154 -5.47 -5.72 -7.11
C GLU A 154 -5.32 -4.20 -6.97
N ILE A 155 -4.47 -3.73 -6.07
CA ILE A 155 -4.17 -2.31 -5.92
C ILE A 155 -3.42 -1.79 -7.14
N ILE A 156 -2.37 -2.49 -7.59
CA ILE A 156 -1.61 -2.12 -8.80
C ILE A 156 -2.54 -2.04 -10.02
N ALA A 157 -3.42 -3.03 -10.20
CA ALA A 157 -4.37 -3.04 -11.32
C ALA A 157 -5.34 -1.84 -11.30
N LYS A 158 -5.72 -1.36 -10.12
CA LYS A 158 -6.54 -0.13 -9.98
C LYS A 158 -5.77 1.15 -10.31
N LEU A 159 -4.46 1.16 -10.06
CA LEU A 159 -3.60 2.32 -10.25
C LEU A 159 -3.05 2.42 -11.68
N ASP A 160 -2.88 1.30 -12.37
CA ASP A 160 -2.42 1.27 -13.76
C ASP A 160 -3.57 1.64 -14.71
N THR A 161 -3.76 2.94 -14.92
CA THR A 161 -4.76 3.46 -15.87
C THR A 161 -4.49 3.04 -17.32
N GLY A 162 -3.30 2.53 -17.61
CA GLY A 162 -2.89 1.97 -18.90
C GLY A 162 -3.05 0.45 -18.99
N ALA A 163 -3.35 -0.26 -17.91
CA ALA A 163 -3.42 -1.72 -17.88
C ALA A 163 -4.42 -2.26 -18.89
N ALA A 164 -5.61 -1.67 -18.97
CA ALA A 164 -6.64 -2.08 -19.93
C ALA A 164 -6.18 -1.91 -21.39
N ALA A 165 -5.44 -0.85 -21.70
CA ALA A 165 -4.88 -0.64 -23.03
C ALA A 165 -3.74 -1.62 -23.35
N LYS A 166 -2.84 -1.85 -22.39
CA LYS A 166 -1.75 -2.83 -22.51
C LYS A 166 -2.28 -4.27 -22.65
N ASP A 167 -3.32 -4.60 -21.90
CA ASP A 167 -3.96 -5.92 -21.98
C ASP A 167 -4.73 -6.10 -23.28
N ALA A 168 -5.41 -5.06 -23.77
CA ALA A 168 -6.04 -5.07 -25.10
C ALA A 168 -4.99 -5.24 -26.22
N GLU A 169 -3.84 -4.58 -26.11
CA GLU A 169 -2.73 -4.71 -27.07
C GLU A 169 -2.13 -6.12 -27.03
N LYS A 170 -1.90 -6.68 -25.84
CA LYS A 170 -1.43 -8.06 -25.66
C LYS A 170 -2.43 -9.08 -26.21
N LEU A 171 -3.74 -8.84 -26.02
CA LEU A 171 -4.80 -9.70 -26.56
C LEU A 171 -4.87 -9.59 -28.09
N ASN A 172 -4.76 -8.39 -28.63
CA ASN A 172 -4.76 -8.16 -30.09
C ASN A 172 -3.51 -8.71 -30.78
N ALA A 173 -2.39 -8.84 -30.06
CA ALA A 173 -1.16 -9.44 -30.58
C ALA A 173 -1.18 -10.98 -30.58
N LYS A 174 -2.17 -11.62 -29.95
CA LYS A 174 -2.34 -13.07 -29.99
C LYS A 174 -3.00 -13.47 -31.30
N GLU A 175 -2.62 -14.66 -31.82
CA GLU A 175 -3.30 -15.27 -32.95
C GLU A 175 -4.80 -15.46 -32.62
N ALA A 176 -5.64 -15.27 -33.64
CA ALA A 176 -7.06 -15.52 -33.50
C ALA A 176 -7.31 -17.00 -33.22
N PHE A 177 -8.10 -17.27 -32.20
CA PHE A 177 -8.51 -18.64 -31.87
C PHE A 177 -9.84 -18.96 -32.59
N ASP A 178 -9.99 -20.17 -33.14
CA ASP A 178 -11.26 -20.62 -33.66
C ASP A 178 -12.32 -20.81 -32.56
N VAL A 179 -11.87 -21.16 -31.35
CA VAL A 179 -12.72 -21.32 -30.17
C VAL A 179 -12.01 -20.76 -28.92
N LEU A 180 -12.69 -19.90 -28.16
CA LEU A 180 -12.24 -19.41 -26.89
C LEU A 180 -13.17 -19.94 -25.78
N VAL A 181 -12.63 -20.74 -24.87
CA VAL A 181 -13.36 -21.23 -23.68
C VAL A 181 -13.07 -20.35 -22.50
N ILE A 182 -14.11 -19.69 -21.93
CA ILE A 182 -14.01 -18.82 -20.76
C ILE A 182 -14.56 -19.56 -19.54
N GLY A 183 -13.69 -19.86 -18.59
CA GLY A 183 -14.01 -20.50 -17.32
C GLY A 183 -13.43 -21.91 -17.18
N GLY A 184 -12.85 -22.21 -16.01
CA GLY A 184 -12.23 -23.49 -15.65
C GLY A 184 -13.17 -24.44 -14.89
N GLY A 185 -14.49 -24.19 -14.87
CA GLY A 185 -15.47 -25.07 -14.28
C GLY A 185 -15.72 -26.34 -15.14
N PRO A 186 -16.52 -27.31 -14.65
CA PRO A 186 -16.78 -28.59 -15.37
C PRO A 186 -17.23 -28.39 -16.83
N ALA A 187 -18.10 -27.38 -17.07
CA ALA A 187 -18.59 -27.09 -18.44
C ALA A 187 -17.47 -26.54 -19.35
N GLY A 188 -16.62 -25.65 -18.86
CA GLY A 188 -15.49 -25.09 -19.62
C GLY A 188 -14.42 -26.14 -19.89
N ALA A 189 -14.11 -27.00 -18.91
CA ALA A 189 -13.18 -28.11 -19.09
C ALA A 189 -13.68 -29.12 -20.16
N THR A 190 -14.98 -29.44 -20.16
CA THR A 190 -15.58 -30.34 -21.16
C THR A 190 -15.58 -29.74 -22.57
N ALA A 191 -15.80 -28.41 -22.67
CA ALA A 191 -15.80 -27.74 -23.98
C ALA A 191 -14.39 -27.60 -24.61
N ALA A 192 -13.33 -27.68 -23.78
CA ALA A 192 -11.94 -27.59 -24.23
C ALA A 192 -11.32 -28.94 -24.63
N MET A 193 -12.02 -30.04 -24.40
CA MET A 193 -11.62 -31.40 -24.81
C MET A 193 -12.06 -31.66 -26.25
#